data_acb96c7b8a8684a04b0bb69d48696c92
#
_entry.id   acb96c7b8a8684a04b0bb69d48696c92
#
_cell.length_a   1.000
_cell.length_b   1.000
_cell.length_c   1.000
_cell.angle_alpha   90.00
_cell.angle_beta   90.00
_cell.angle_gamma   90.00
#
_symmetry.space_group_name_H-M   'P 1'
#
loop_
_entity.id
_entity.type
_entity.pdbx_description
1 polymer ?
#
loop_
_entity_poly.entity_id
_entity_poly.type
_entity_poly.pdbx_seq_one_letter_code
_entity_poly.pdbx_strand_id
1 'polypeptide(L)'
;MNSTAATPARSDRPTPPRTGHIDGARAAVLRAANINPRTGLATDYLNHFNEAIMLLEMVPDMPECAEDFLTWTPLTYAEHFWASNFKARDLAIEAYELADPKIRTEFDNLASTMTSILTAVGSAMREARQDKTRATLAEQATNWVKPLVMLAGGIINGASEADVETIMSN
;
A
#
# COMPACT_ATOMS: atom_id res chain seq x y z
N MET A 1 -34.38 -51.53 48.53
CA MET A 1 -33.91 -51.47 47.13
C MET A 1 -33.69 -50.01 46.77
N ASN A 2 -32.48 -49.54 46.93
CA ASN A 2 -32.14 -48.13 46.65
C ASN A 2 -31.59 -48.01 45.25
N SER A 3 -32.29 -47.28 44.43
CA SER A 3 -31.79 -46.86 43.13
C SER A 3 -31.21 -45.46 43.26
N THR A 4 -29.90 -45.38 43.21
CA THR A 4 -29.17 -44.12 43.24
C THR A 4 -29.02 -43.66 41.78
N ALA A 5 -29.77 -42.62 41.40
CA ALA A 5 -29.58 -42.00 40.12
C ALA A 5 -28.34 -41.11 40.15
N ALA A 6 -27.36 -41.45 39.32
CA ALA A 6 -26.18 -40.64 39.14
C ALA A 6 -26.49 -39.41 38.27
N THR A 7 -26.26 -38.25 38.79
CA THR A 7 -26.35 -36.98 38.06
C THR A 7 -25.18 -36.90 37.05
N PRO A 8 -25.42 -36.61 35.77
CA PRO A 8 -24.31 -36.45 34.83
C PRO A 8 -23.55 -35.15 35.15
N ALA A 9 -22.27 -35.26 35.30
CA ALA A 9 -21.37 -34.15 35.48
C ALA A 9 -21.47 -33.20 34.27
N ARG A 10 -21.74 -31.91 34.55
CA ARG A 10 -21.61 -30.85 33.57
C ARG A 10 -20.17 -30.84 33.08
N SER A 11 -19.97 -31.16 31.84
CA SER A 11 -18.69 -30.93 31.20
C SER A 11 -18.48 -29.41 31.06
N ASP A 12 -17.61 -28.87 31.90
CA ASP A 12 -17.05 -27.54 31.72
C ASP A 12 -16.21 -27.56 30.42
N ARG A 13 -16.87 -27.24 29.30
CA ARG A 13 -16.12 -26.88 28.11
C ARG A 13 -15.52 -25.50 28.37
N PRO A 14 -14.18 -25.35 28.29
CA PRO A 14 -13.60 -24.02 28.34
C PRO A 14 -14.18 -23.18 27.20
N THR A 15 -14.80 -22.08 27.55
CA THR A 15 -15.28 -21.09 26.60
C THR A 15 -14.07 -20.60 25.81
N PRO A 16 -14.06 -20.67 24.47
CA PRO A 16 -12.93 -20.13 23.72
C PRO A 16 -12.79 -18.63 24.01
N PRO A 17 -11.57 -18.12 24.14
CA PRO A 17 -11.37 -16.71 24.40
C PRO A 17 -12.07 -15.89 23.32
N ARG A 18 -12.78 -14.83 23.77
CA ARG A 18 -13.45 -13.91 22.87
C ARG A 18 -12.40 -13.20 22.00
N THR A 19 -12.20 -13.71 20.79
CA THR A 19 -11.26 -13.16 19.81
C THR A 19 -11.57 -11.70 19.45
N GLY A 20 -12.82 -11.28 19.57
CA GLY A 20 -13.24 -9.92 19.23
C GLY A 20 -12.59 -8.79 20.05
N HIS A 21 -12.13 -9.07 21.27
CA HIS A 21 -11.51 -8.02 22.10
C HIS A 21 -10.03 -7.81 21.76
N ILE A 22 -9.33 -8.86 21.42
CA ILE A 22 -7.92 -8.80 20.98
C ILE A 22 -7.86 -8.16 19.60
N ASP A 23 -8.77 -8.52 18.69
CA ASP A 23 -8.87 -7.93 17.35
C ASP A 23 -9.20 -6.45 17.42
N GLY A 24 -10.08 -6.03 18.34
CA GLY A 24 -10.42 -4.63 18.56
C GLY A 24 -9.26 -3.80 19.09
N ALA A 25 -8.47 -4.35 20.03
CA ALA A 25 -7.28 -3.69 20.58
C ALA A 25 -6.18 -3.54 19.52
N ARG A 26 -5.94 -4.59 18.71
CA ARG A 26 -4.97 -4.55 17.61
C ARG A 26 -5.42 -3.54 16.54
N ALA A 27 -6.70 -3.53 16.19
CA ALA A 27 -7.24 -2.57 15.23
C ALA A 27 -7.02 -1.13 15.67
N ALA A 28 -7.20 -0.82 16.97
CA ALA A 28 -6.95 0.52 17.51
C ALA A 28 -5.47 0.90 17.41
N VAL A 29 -4.55 -0.02 17.69
CA VAL A 29 -3.09 0.21 17.56
C VAL A 29 -2.72 0.49 16.10
N LEU A 30 -3.24 -0.28 15.16
CA LEU A 30 -2.99 -0.08 13.73
C LEU A 30 -3.53 1.28 13.24
N ARG A 31 -4.76 1.65 13.63
CA ARG A 31 -5.34 2.95 13.28
C ARG A 31 -4.53 4.12 13.83
N ALA A 32 -4.07 4.01 15.07
CA ALA A 32 -3.23 5.05 15.67
C ALA A 32 -1.91 5.23 14.92
N ALA A 33 -1.42 4.20 14.24
CA ALA A 33 -0.23 4.22 13.39
C ALA A 33 -0.53 4.54 11.92
N ASN A 34 -1.76 4.91 11.56
CA ASN A 34 -2.21 5.14 10.18
C ASN A 34 -2.09 3.91 9.27
N ILE A 35 -2.24 2.73 9.86
CA ILE A 35 -2.31 1.46 9.14
C ILE A 35 -3.78 1.02 9.13
N ASN A 36 -4.31 0.68 7.96
CA ASN A 36 -5.69 0.21 7.88
C ASN A 36 -5.81 -1.19 8.51
N PRO A 37 -6.60 -1.36 9.58
CA PRO A 37 -6.69 -2.65 10.27
C PRO A 37 -7.38 -3.74 9.44
N ARG A 38 -8.16 -3.36 8.42
CA ARG A 38 -8.84 -4.32 7.53
C ARG A 38 -7.91 -4.94 6.52
N THR A 39 -6.93 -4.18 6.04
CA THR A 39 -6.01 -4.60 4.99
C THR A 39 -4.59 -4.85 5.50
N GLY A 40 -4.22 -4.27 6.63
CA GLY A 40 -2.86 -4.31 7.14
C GLY A 40 -1.89 -3.41 6.37
N LEU A 41 -2.41 -2.55 5.49
CA LEU A 41 -1.60 -1.70 4.62
C LEU A 41 -1.70 -0.22 5.05
N ALA A 42 -0.61 0.51 4.85
CA ALA A 42 -0.50 1.93 5.14
C ALA A 42 -0.32 2.75 3.86
N THR A 43 -1.08 3.85 3.74
CA THR A 43 -0.99 4.75 2.60
C THR A 43 0.36 5.49 2.55
N ASP A 44 1.11 5.53 3.65
CA ASP A 44 2.42 6.19 3.69
C ASP A 44 3.37 5.67 2.61
N TYR A 45 3.30 4.40 2.25
CA TYR A 45 4.09 3.86 1.14
C TYR A 45 3.82 4.56 -0.20
N LEU A 46 2.61 5.05 -0.43
CA LEU A 46 2.26 5.75 -1.66
C LEU A 46 3.00 7.08 -1.82
N ASN A 47 3.51 7.65 -0.72
CA ASN A 47 4.35 8.85 -0.77
C ASN A 47 5.61 8.63 -1.60
N HIS A 48 6.13 7.41 -1.63
CA HIS A 48 7.27 7.03 -2.46
C HIS A 48 6.98 7.27 -3.96
N PHE A 49 5.79 6.88 -4.42
CA PHE A 49 5.36 7.12 -5.81
C PHE A 49 4.94 8.56 -6.05
N ASN A 50 4.29 9.18 -5.06
CA ASN A 50 3.89 10.59 -5.14
C ASN A 50 5.09 11.52 -5.29
N GLU A 51 6.22 11.20 -4.65
CA GLU A 51 7.48 11.93 -4.83
C GLU A 51 7.94 11.89 -6.29
N ALA A 52 7.96 10.72 -6.90
CA ALA A 52 8.30 10.57 -8.31
C ALA A 52 7.34 11.35 -9.22
N ILE A 53 6.04 11.25 -8.97
CA ILE A 53 5.01 11.97 -9.72
C ILE A 53 5.21 13.48 -9.61
N MET A 54 5.45 13.99 -8.42
CA MET A 54 5.68 15.41 -8.18
C MET A 54 6.89 15.91 -8.98
N LEU A 55 7.99 15.17 -8.98
CA LEU A 55 9.18 15.52 -9.76
C LEU A 55 8.88 15.52 -11.26
N LEU A 56 8.16 14.52 -11.76
CA LEU A 56 7.76 14.45 -13.16
C LEU A 56 6.81 15.58 -13.57
N GLU A 57 5.89 15.97 -12.71
CA GLU A 57 4.96 17.09 -12.98
C GLU A 57 5.68 18.44 -13.11
N MET A 58 6.85 18.57 -12.49
CA MET A 58 7.65 19.79 -12.57
C MET A 58 8.50 19.87 -13.85
N VAL A 59 8.79 18.75 -14.51
CA VAL A 59 9.69 18.69 -15.66
C VAL A 59 9.27 19.61 -16.83
N PRO A 60 7.98 19.69 -17.24
CA PRO A 60 7.59 20.56 -18.35
C PRO A 60 7.94 22.03 -18.15
N ASP A 61 7.77 22.55 -16.93
CA ASP A 61 8.05 23.95 -16.60
C ASP A 61 9.49 24.17 -16.11
N MET A 62 10.11 23.16 -15.54
CA MET A 62 11.46 23.19 -14.97
C MET A 62 12.23 21.95 -15.44
N PRO A 63 12.81 21.98 -16.65
CA PRO A 63 13.49 20.80 -17.23
C PRO A 63 14.61 20.20 -16.36
N GLU A 64 15.24 21.01 -15.51
CA GLU A 64 16.26 20.55 -14.54
C GLU A 64 15.71 19.54 -13.53
N CYS A 65 14.41 19.52 -13.28
CA CYS A 65 13.76 18.54 -12.41
C CYS A 65 13.82 17.11 -12.96
N ALA A 66 14.11 16.94 -14.25
CA ALA A 66 14.38 15.63 -14.82
C ALA A 66 15.57 14.95 -14.15
N GLU A 67 16.63 15.69 -13.84
CA GLU A 67 17.80 15.16 -13.13
C GLU A 67 17.44 14.68 -11.72
N ASP A 68 16.59 15.42 -11.02
CA ASP A 68 16.09 15.02 -9.70
C ASP A 68 15.27 13.73 -9.77
N PHE A 69 14.39 13.62 -10.79
CA PHE A 69 13.66 12.39 -11.01
C PHE A 69 14.56 11.19 -11.31
N LEU A 70 15.65 11.41 -12.05
CA LEU A 70 16.61 10.35 -12.39
C LEU A 70 17.40 9.85 -11.17
N THR A 71 17.42 10.58 -10.08
CA THR A 71 18.01 10.13 -8.80
C THR A 71 17.04 9.32 -7.97
N TRP A 72 15.73 9.36 -8.28
CA TRP A 72 14.73 8.56 -7.60
C TRP A 72 14.95 7.07 -7.89
N THR A 73 14.96 6.26 -6.84
CA THR A 73 15.13 4.81 -6.96
C THR A 73 13.92 4.07 -6.40
N PRO A 74 13.47 3.01 -7.07
CA PRO A 74 12.33 2.24 -6.57
C PRO A 74 12.67 1.55 -5.25
N LEU A 75 11.73 1.60 -4.31
CA LEU A 75 11.81 0.93 -3.02
C LEU A 75 10.63 -0.03 -2.88
N THR A 76 10.87 -1.18 -2.28
CA THR A 76 9.79 -2.07 -1.85
C THR A 76 9.07 -1.45 -0.65
N TYR A 77 7.93 -2.02 -0.28
CA TYR A 77 7.17 -1.59 0.89
C TYR A 77 8.03 -1.57 2.16
N ALA A 78 8.72 -2.67 2.43
CA ALA A 78 9.61 -2.75 3.60
C ALA A 78 10.78 -1.77 3.53
N GLU A 79 11.42 -1.66 2.38
CA GLU A 79 12.53 -0.72 2.18
C GLU A 79 12.10 0.73 2.40
N HIS A 80 10.93 1.11 1.93
CA HIS A 80 10.37 2.45 2.17
C HIS A 80 10.25 2.75 3.67
N PHE A 81 9.68 1.83 4.44
CA PHE A 81 9.51 2.03 5.88
C PHE A 81 10.83 2.02 6.64
N TRP A 82 11.80 1.18 6.23
CA TRP A 82 13.13 1.20 6.84
C TRP A 82 13.89 2.49 6.57
N ALA A 83 13.73 3.08 5.39
CA ALA A 83 14.38 4.32 5.02
C ALA A 83 13.67 5.57 5.59
N SER A 84 12.41 5.43 6.01
CA SER A 84 11.60 6.53 6.51
C SER A 84 11.82 6.77 8.01
N ASN A 85 11.47 7.98 8.48
CA ASN A 85 11.40 8.31 9.91
C ASN A 85 10.06 7.94 10.54
N PHE A 86 9.29 7.07 9.91
CA PHE A 86 8.00 6.63 10.40
C PHE A 86 8.14 5.86 11.71
N LYS A 87 7.57 6.40 12.79
CA LYS A 87 7.75 5.85 14.15
C LYS A 87 7.27 4.40 14.30
N ALA A 88 6.20 4.06 13.59
CA ALA A 88 5.61 2.72 13.63
C ALA A 88 6.06 1.83 12.46
N ARG A 89 7.25 2.06 11.91
CA ARG A 89 7.76 1.32 10.74
C ARG A 89 7.79 -0.19 10.94
N ASP A 90 8.21 -0.66 12.10
CA ASP A 90 8.26 -2.10 12.39
C ASP A 90 6.86 -2.70 12.42
N LEU A 91 5.89 -1.99 12.98
CA LEU A 91 4.49 -2.40 12.98
C LEU A 91 3.90 -2.39 11.56
N ALA A 92 4.24 -1.40 10.74
CA ALA A 92 3.78 -1.32 9.35
C ALA A 92 4.27 -2.52 8.53
N ILE A 93 5.53 -2.91 8.69
CA ILE A 93 6.13 -4.06 8.01
C ILE A 93 5.50 -5.37 8.50
N GLU A 94 5.35 -5.54 9.81
CA GLU A 94 4.69 -6.71 10.40
C GLU A 94 3.25 -6.86 9.90
N ALA A 95 2.48 -5.77 9.91
CA ALA A 95 1.10 -5.77 9.46
C ALA A 95 0.98 -6.15 7.97
N TYR A 96 1.90 -5.68 7.13
CA TYR A 96 1.97 -6.06 5.72
C TYR A 96 2.24 -7.56 5.56
N GLU A 97 3.15 -8.12 6.33
CA GLU A 97 3.47 -9.55 6.29
C GLU A 97 2.29 -10.42 6.72
N LEU A 98 1.47 -9.93 7.66
CA LEU A 98 0.28 -10.61 8.17
C LEU A 98 -0.99 -10.30 7.36
N ALA A 99 -0.91 -9.41 6.38
CA ALA A 99 -2.05 -9.05 5.54
C ALA A 99 -2.58 -10.25 4.76
N ASP A 100 -3.87 -10.20 4.40
CA ASP A 100 -4.47 -11.22 3.54
C ASP A 100 -3.62 -11.36 2.26
N PRO A 101 -3.13 -12.57 1.92
CA PRO A 101 -2.28 -12.78 0.76
C PRO A 101 -2.90 -12.29 -0.56
N LYS A 102 -4.22 -12.36 -0.69
CA LYS A 102 -4.93 -11.89 -1.87
C LYS A 102 -4.84 -10.37 -2.00
N ILE A 103 -5.11 -9.64 -0.92
CA ILE A 103 -5.01 -8.18 -0.86
C ILE A 103 -3.57 -7.74 -1.13
N ARG A 104 -2.62 -8.38 -0.47
CA ARG A 104 -1.20 -8.07 -0.64
C ARG A 104 -0.74 -8.31 -2.08
N THR A 105 -1.17 -9.39 -2.71
CA THR A 105 -0.83 -9.69 -4.11
C THR A 105 -1.38 -8.62 -5.07
N GLU A 106 -2.63 -8.21 -4.91
CA GLU A 106 -3.23 -7.14 -5.70
C GLU A 106 -2.46 -5.82 -5.54
N PHE A 107 -2.13 -5.48 -4.31
CA PHE A 107 -1.36 -4.28 -3.99
C PHE A 107 0.06 -4.35 -4.58
N ASP A 108 0.76 -5.46 -4.40
CA ASP A 108 2.12 -5.65 -4.91
C ASP A 108 2.17 -5.61 -6.44
N ASN A 109 1.15 -6.12 -7.12
CA ASN A 109 1.04 -6.05 -8.58
C ASN A 109 0.93 -4.60 -9.06
N LEU A 110 0.13 -3.76 -8.37
CA LEU A 110 0.03 -2.34 -8.70
C LEU A 110 1.36 -1.61 -8.43
N ALA A 111 1.99 -1.86 -7.30
CA ALA A 111 3.29 -1.27 -6.95
C ALA A 111 4.36 -1.66 -7.97
N SER A 112 4.39 -2.91 -8.38
CA SER A 112 5.31 -3.42 -9.40
C SER A 112 5.06 -2.76 -10.76
N THR A 113 3.80 -2.59 -11.15
CA THR A 113 3.45 -1.92 -12.41
C THR A 113 3.88 -0.46 -12.39
N MET A 114 3.61 0.28 -11.32
CA MET A 114 4.06 1.66 -11.16
C MET A 114 5.58 1.78 -11.23
N THR A 115 6.28 0.90 -10.53
CA THR A 115 7.75 0.83 -10.54
C THR A 115 8.28 0.58 -11.95
N SER A 116 7.69 -0.34 -12.70
CA SER A 116 8.09 -0.66 -14.07
C SER A 116 7.91 0.53 -15.02
N ILE A 117 6.79 1.24 -14.91
CA ILE A 117 6.52 2.44 -15.72
C ILE A 117 7.56 3.52 -15.41
N LEU A 118 7.78 3.83 -14.13
CA LEU A 118 8.71 4.88 -13.71
C LEU A 118 10.16 4.53 -14.09
N THR A 119 10.55 3.28 -13.97
CA THR A 119 11.88 2.81 -14.37
C THR A 119 12.08 2.91 -15.89
N ALA A 120 11.08 2.54 -16.67
CA ALA A 120 11.13 2.64 -18.14
C ALA A 120 11.22 4.11 -18.59
N VAL A 121 10.45 4.99 -17.96
CA VAL A 121 10.49 6.43 -18.24
C VAL A 121 11.86 7.01 -17.88
N GLY A 122 12.43 6.64 -16.74
CA GLY A 122 13.76 7.05 -16.33
C GLY A 122 14.83 6.65 -17.36
N SER A 123 14.77 5.42 -17.84
CA SER A 123 15.68 4.95 -18.90
C SER A 123 15.53 5.74 -20.19
N ALA A 124 14.30 6.00 -20.62
CA ALA A 124 14.02 6.79 -21.81
C ALA A 124 14.51 8.25 -21.66
N MET A 125 14.36 8.84 -20.47
CA MET A 125 14.83 10.19 -20.18
C MET A 125 16.36 10.31 -20.20
N ARG A 126 17.08 9.27 -19.76
CA ARG A 126 18.56 9.26 -19.83
C ARG A 126 19.05 9.27 -21.27
N GLU A 127 18.34 8.61 -22.17
CA GLU A 127 18.66 8.60 -23.60
C GLU A 127 18.20 9.86 -24.32
N ALA A 128 17.10 10.46 -23.89
CA ALA A 128 16.54 11.67 -24.45
C ALA A 128 17.32 12.91 -23.98
N ARG A 129 17.87 13.66 -24.91
CA ARG A 129 18.67 14.86 -24.61
C ARG A 129 17.89 16.16 -24.72
N GLN A 130 16.75 16.12 -25.42
CA GLN A 130 15.92 17.32 -25.62
C GLN A 130 14.92 17.48 -24.49
N ASP A 131 14.80 18.68 -23.96
CA ASP A 131 13.85 19.03 -22.90
C ASP A 131 12.41 18.74 -23.29
N LYS A 132 12.05 19.00 -24.55
CA LYS A 132 10.71 18.72 -25.07
C LYS A 132 10.37 17.24 -25.02
N THR A 133 11.31 16.37 -25.36
CA THR A 133 11.11 14.91 -25.29
C THR A 133 10.95 14.46 -23.83
N ARG A 134 11.77 14.98 -22.95
CA ARG A 134 11.68 14.69 -21.50
C ARG A 134 10.36 15.18 -20.91
N ALA A 135 9.89 16.36 -21.31
CA ALA A 135 8.59 16.88 -20.89
C ALA A 135 7.43 15.96 -21.33
N THR A 136 7.46 15.49 -22.57
CA THR A 136 6.44 14.58 -23.10
C THR A 136 6.45 13.25 -22.34
N LEU A 137 7.64 12.68 -22.06
CA LEU A 137 7.78 11.46 -21.28
C LEU A 137 7.23 11.64 -19.87
N ALA A 138 7.52 12.78 -19.24
CA ALA A 138 7.03 13.10 -17.89
C ALA A 138 5.51 13.17 -17.85
N GLU A 139 4.88 13.84 -18.81
CA GLU A 139 3.41 13.95 -18.91
C GLU A 139 2.76 12.59 -19.14
N GLN A 140 3.31 11.77 -20.01
CA GLN A 140 2.80 10.41 -20.24
C GLN A 140 2.91 9.55 -19.00
N ALA A 141 4.05 9.60 -18.31
CA ALA A 141 4.26 8.82 -17.08
C ALA A 141 3.27 9.20 -16.00
N THR A 142 3.05 10.48 -15.75
CA THR A 142 2.08 10.94 -14.74
C THR A 142 0.66 10.52 -15.08
N ASN A 143 0.29 10.58 -16.36
CA ASN A 143 -1.04 10.15 -16.81
C ASN A 143 -1.27 8.65 -16.58
N TRP A 144 -0.23 7.83 -16.66
CA TRP A 144 -0.34 6.39 -16.44
C TRP A 144 -0.25 6.02 -14.96
N VAL A 145 0.60 6.69 -14.19
CA VAL A 145 0.89 6.29 -12.80
C VAL A 145 -0.15 6.84 -11.82
N LYS A 146 -0.65 8.04 -12.00
CA LYS A 146 -1.65 8.65 -11.10
C LYS A 146 -2.89 7.78 -10.88
N PRO A 147 -3.53 7.22 -11.93
CA PRO A 147 -4.66 6.31 -11.71
C PRO A 147 -4.29 5.07 -10.91
N LEU A 148 -3.08 4.56 -11.09
CA LEU A 148 -2.60 3.38 -10.35
C LEU A 148 -2.37 3.69 -8.87
N VAL A 149 -1.89 4.88 -8.54
CA VAL A 149 -1.78 5.34 -7.14
C VAL A 149 -3.16 5.42 -6.50
N MET A 150 -4.17 5.91 -7.21
CA MET A 150 -5.54 5.94 -6.72
C MET A 150 -6.10 4.55 -6.47
N LEU A 151 -5.86 3.60 -7.40
CA LEU A 151 -6.25 2.20 -7.24
C LEU A 151 -5.58 1.57 -6.02
N ALA A 152 -4.28 1.79 -5.86
CA ALA A 152 -3.53 1.29 -4.71
C ALA A 152 -4.07 1.86 -3.39
N GLY A 153 -4.40 3.15 -3.36
CA GLY A 153 -5.06 3.78 -2.21
C GLY A 153 -6.41 3.15 -1.90
N GLY A 154 -7.19 2.82 -2.91
CA GLY A 154 -8.46 2.12 -2.78
C GLY A 154 -8.29 0.73 -2.15
N ILE A 155 -7.30 -0.04 -2.58
CA ILE A 155 -6.99 -1.36 -2.01
C ILE A 155 -6.58 -1.22 -0.54
N ILE A 156 -5.72 -0.27 -0.20
CA ILE A 156 -5.31 -0.01 1.18
C ILE A 156 -6.53 0.29 2.06
N ASN A 157 -7.48 1.05 1.55
CA ASN A 157 -8.69 1.43 2.27
C ASN A 157 -9.78 0.35 2.25
N GLY A 158 -9.50 -0.81 1.65
CA GLY A 158 -10.42 -1.96 1.64
C GLY A 158 -11.47 -1.91 0.55
N ALA A 159 -11.31 -1.08 -0.49
CA ALA A 159 -12.21 -1.07 -1.64
C ALA A 159 -12.00 -2.33 -2.50
N SER A 160 -13.10 -2.92 -2.99
CA SER A 160 -13.03 -3.99 -3.98
C SER A 160 -12.71 -3.41 -5.36
N GLU A 161 -12.22 -4.24 -6.28
CA GLU A 161 -12.01 -3.82 -7.67
C GLU A 161 -13.29 -3.22 -8.28
N ALA A 162 -14.45 -3.80 -7.98
CA ALA A 162 -15.74 -3.31 -8.44
C ALA A 162 -16.06 -1.90 -7.91
N ASP A 163 -15.75 -1.62 -6.64
CA ASP A 163 -15.95 -0.31 -6.04
C ASP A 163 -15.02 0.73 -6.66
N VAL A 164 -13.79 0.32 -6.95
CA VAL A 164 -12.78 1.20 -7.58
C VAL A 164 -13.17 1.54 -9.02
N GLU A 165 -13.63 0.55 -9.80
CA GLU A 165 -14.13 0.80 -11.16
C GLU A 165 -15.31 1.76 -11.17
N THR A 166 -16.21 1.66 -10.20
CA THR A 166 -17.34 2.58 -10.04
C THR A 166 -16.87 4.01 -9.77
N ILE A 167 -15.88 4.17 -8.89
CA ILE A 167 -15.29 5.49 -8.56
C ILE A 167 -14.60 6.09 -9.79
N MET A 168 -13.91 5.28 -10.59
CA MET A 168 -13.17 5.76 -11.76
C MET A 168 -14.08 6.03 -12.98
N SER A 169 -15.29 5.45 -13.03
CA SER A 169 -16.24 5.64 -14.11
C SER A 169 -17.09 6.92 -13.98
N ASN A 170 -17.05 7.60 -12.85
CA ASN A 170 -17.71 8.86 -12.54
C ASN A 170 -16.67 10.00 -12.56
#